data_f9413602ee6079ebcabae0e053e1ce7d
#
_entry.id   f9413602ee6079ebcabae0e053e1ce7d
#
_cell.length_a   1.000
_cell.length_b   1.000
_cell.length_c   1.000
_cell.angle_alpha   90.00
_cell.angle_beta   90.00
_cell.angle_gamma   90.00
#
_symmetry.space_group_name_H-M   'P 1'
#
loop_
_entity.id
_entity.type
_entity.pdbx_description
1 polymer ?
#
loop_
_entity_poly.entity_id
_entity_poly.type
_entity_poly.pdbx_seq_one_letter_code
_entity_poly.pdbx_strand_id
1 'polypeptide(L)'
;GGAATVSPQGEFGAKPDVAVIVLGEKPYAEFEGDVPNLAFQPQPGEVEMIARLKSQGIPVVVLFLSGRPMFTGKLINQADAFVAGWLPGTQGRGVADVLVAGANGKPARDFTGRLPFDWPADARSPITAPLFPLGYGLDYTRSGKLPPVNEDPRVDMSSLTIATNYVVRGKVPAPWNLQMDGSISARAIDGRCFSPPDS
;
A
#
# COMPACT_ATOMS: atom_id res chain seq x y z
N GLY A 1 -5.21 -1.17 29.33
CA GLY A 1 -5.06 -0.69 27.97
C GLY A 1 -4.14 0.52 27.94
N GLY A 2 -3.30 0.65 26.93
CA GLY A 2 -2.43 1.80 26.78
C GLY A 2 -3.16 3.02 26.24
N ALA A 3 -2.50 4.17 26.28
CA ALA A 3 -2.92 5.38 25.57
C ALA A 3 -2.47 5.27 24.10
N ALA A 4 -3.32 5.70 23.17
CA ALA A 4 -2.97 5.78 21.76
C ALA A 4 -3.06 7.24 21.30
N THR A 5 -2.09 7.67 20.50
CA THR A 5 -2.10 8.96 19.82
C THR A 5 -2.01 8.74 18.31
N VAL A 6 -2.62 9.63 17.54
CA VAL A 6 -2.55 9.61 16.08
C VAL A 6 -1.70 10.77 15.62
N SER A 7 -0.68 10.47 14.79
CA SER A 7 0.18 11.47 14.17
C SER A 7 0.44 11.11 12.72
N PRO A 8 -0.07 11.90 11.75
CA PRO A 8 0.17 11.64 10.33
C PRO A 8 1.66 11.70 9.95
N GLN A 9 2.46 12.46 10.69
CA GLN A 9 3.89 12.63 10.44
C GLN A 9 4.77 11.76 11.35
N GLY A 10 4.17 10.91 12.20
CA GLY A 10 4.90 10.09 13.16
C GLY A 10 5.64 10.91 14.22
N GLU A 11 5.10 12.06 14.59
CA GLU A 11 5.61 12.90 15.70
C GLU A 11 4.99 12.46 17.02
N PHE A 12 5.73 12.59 18.09
CA PHE A 12 5.25 12.21 19.42
C PHE A 12 5.92 13.08 20.51
N GLY A 13 5.18 13.36 21.58
CA GLY A 13 5.73 14.06 22.76
C GLY A 13 6.52 13.13 23.67
N ALA A 14 5.92 12.02 24.10
CA ALA A 14 6.58 10.95 24.84
C ALA A 14 6.88 9.78 23.90
N LYS A 15 8.06 9.14 24.08
CA LYS A 15 8.43 7.98 23.26
C LYS A 15 7.41 6.87 23.40
N PRO A 16 6.77 6.42 22.28
CA PRO A 16 5.81 5.32 22.35
C PRO A 16 6.52 3.97 22.50
N ASP A 17 5.82 3.00 23.08
CA ASP A 17 6.29 1.61 23.19
C ASP A 17 6.31 0.91 21.83
N VAL A 18 5.41 1.30 20.92
CA VAL A 18 5.26 0.74 19.58
C VAL A 18 4.58 1.77 18.67
N ALA A 19 4.96 1.77 17.41
CA ALA A 19 4.28 2.51 16.35
C ALA A 19 3.54 1.55 15.42
N VAL A 20 2.26 1.84 15.14
CA VAL A 20 1.49 1.17 14.09
C VAL A 20 1.37 2.12 12.92
N ILE A 21 2.01 1.79 11.80
CA ILE A 21 1.95 2.58 10.57
C ILE A 21 0.98 1.93 9.62
N VAL A 22 -0.04 2.68 9.21
CA VAL A 22 -1.04 2.22 8.26
C VAL A 22 -0.66 2.72 6.88
N LEU A 23 -0.34 1.79 6.00
CA LEU A 23 0.01 2.04 4.60
C LEU A 23 -0.96 1.29 3.69
N GLY A 24 -1.12 1.75 2.47
CA GLY A 24 -1.98 1.01 1.54
C GLY A 24 -2.06 1.63 0.16
N GLU A 25 -2.72 0.91 -0.72
CA GLU A 25 -3.08 1.43 -2.04
C GLU A 25 -4.04 2.61 -1.89
N LYS A 26 -3.92 3.57 -2.81
CA LYS A 26 -5.00 4.56 -2.99
C LYS A 26 -6.27 3.83 -3.41
N PRO A 27 -7.43 4.28 -2.93
CA PRO A 27 -8.70 3.74 -3.42
C PRO A 27 -8.77 3.86 -4.94
N TYR A 28 -9.21 2.81 -5.59
CA TYR A 28 -9.36 2.76 -7.04
C TYR A 28 -10.66 2.06 -7.42
N ALA A 29 -11.18 2.40 -8.61
CA ALA A 29 -12.29 1.71 -9.25
C ALA A 29 -12.00 1.62 -10.75
N GLU A 30 -12.56 0.59 -11.39
CA GLU A 30 -12.45 0.34 -12.81
C GLU A 30 -11.00 0.44 -13.33
N PHE A 31 -10.74 1.32 -14.30
CA PHE A 31 -9.46 1.42 -15.00
C PHE A 31 -8.26 1.79 -14.12
N GLU A 32 -8.47 2.52 -13.04
CA GLU A 32 -7.38 2.87 -12.12
C GLU A 32 -6.83 1.65 -11.36
N GLY A 33 -7.61 0.59 -11.28
CA GLY A 33 -7.20 -0.69 -10.72
C GLY A 33 -6.38 -1.56 -11.67
N ASP A 34 -6.34 -1.23 -12.96
CA ASP A 34 -5.65 -1.99 -13.99
C ASP A 34 -4.16 -1.62 -14.00
N VAL A 35 -3.39 -2.29 -13.15
CA VAL A 35 -1.95 -2.04 -13.02
C VAL A 35 -1.12 -3.09 -13.77
N PRO A 36 0.02 -2.74 -14.41
CA PRO A 36 0.82 -3.66 -15.20
C PRO A 36 1.63 -4.64 -14.36
N ASN A 37 1.80 -4.35 -13.08
CA ASN A 37 2.59 -5.14 -12.16
C ASN A 37 2.07 -4.97 -10.72
N LEU A 38 2.64 -5.72 -9.80
CA LEU A 38 2.21 -5.78 -8.39
C LEU A 38 3.08 -4.93 -7.45
N ALA A 39 3.88 -4.00 -7.96
CA ALA A 39 4.72 -3.17 -7.10
C ALA A 39 3.87 -2.18 -6.29
N PHE A 40 4.02 -2.22 -4.98
CA PHE A 40 3.50 -1.16 -4.12
C PHE A 40 4.44 0.06 -4.17
N GLN A 41 3.86 1.22 -4.36
CA GLN A 41 4.57 2.50 -4.28
C GLN A 41 4.13 3.26 -3.03
N PRO A 42 4.96 3.28 -1.98
CA PRO A 42 4.67 4.10 -0.81
C PRO A 42 4.67 5.59 -1.18
N GLN A 43 3.89 6.37 -0.44
CA GLN A 43 3.93 7.82 -0.58
C GLN A 43 5.30 8.36 -0.12
N PRO A 44 5.75 9.51 -0.64
CA PRO A 44 6.97 10.15 -0.17
C PRO A 44 6.96 10.35 1.35
N GLY A 45 8.03 9.93 2.01
CA GLY A 45 8.19 10.03 3.46
C GLY A 45 7.71 8.83 4.28
N GLU A 46 6.92 7.91 3.71
CA GLU A 46 6.40 6.76 4.48
C GLU A 46 7.50 5.77 4.87
N VAL A 47 8.40 5.46 3.95
CA VAL A 47 9.54 4.56 4.21
C VAL A 47 10.55 5.22 5.16
N GLU A 48 10.81 6.49 4.96
CA GLU A 48 11.69 7.30 5.80
C GLU A 48 11.14 7.41 7.23
N MET A 49 9.81 7.48 7.39
CA MET A 49 9.17 7.47 8.70
C MET A 49 9.43 6.17 9.45
N ILE A 50 9.32 5.02 8.79
CA ILE A 50 9.64 3.71 9.38
C ILE A 50 11.09 3.71 9.88
N ALA A 51 12.04 4.09 9.02
CA ALA A 51 13.45 4.12 9.34
C ALA A 51 13.75 5.06 10.52
N ARG A 52 13.12 6.24 10.53
CA ARG A 52 13.26 7.23 11.60
C ARG A 52 12.75 6.71 12.96
N LEU A 53 11.59 6.09 13.00
CA LEU A 53 11.04 5.52 14.23
C LEU A 53 11.92 4.37 14.76
N LYS A 54 12.38 3.50 13.88
CA LYS A 54 13.30 2.41 14.26
C LYS A 54 14.65 2.91 14.76
N SER A 55 15.21 3.96 14.17
CA SER A 55 16.47 4.55 14.64
C SER A 55 16.37 5.11 16.07
N GLN A 56 15.16 5.43 16.51
CA GLN A 56 14.85 5.85 17.88
C GLN A 56 14.53 4.67 18.81
N GLY A 57 14.70 3.44 18.34
CA GLY A 57 14.41 2.23 19.10
C GLY A 57 12.92 2.02 19.37
N ILE A 58 12.06 2.46 18.46
CA ILE A 58 10.61 2.23 18.52
C ILE A 58 10.29 1.05 17.59
N PRO A 59 9.72 -0.05 18.11
CA PRO A 59 9.22 -1.13 17.26
C PRO A 59 8.13 -0.65 16.33
N VAL A 60 8.15 -1.09 15.07
CA VAL A 60 7.21 -0.67 14.04
C VAL A 60 6.41 -1.86 13.52
N VAL A 61 5.10 -1.75 13.62
CA VAL A 61 4.13 -2.64 12.98
C VAL A 61 3.59 -1.94 11.74
N VAL A 62 3.72 -2.55 10.57
CA VAL A 62 3.08 -2.07 9.34
C VAL A 62 1.75 -2.80 9.16
N LEU A 63 0.66 -2.05 9.17
CA LEU A 63 -0.66 -2.51 8.75
C LEU A 63 -0.86 -2.10 7.30
N PHE A 64 -0.85 -3.07 6.40
CA PHE A 64 -0.93 -2.85 4.97
C PHE A 64 -2.36 -3.07 4.46
N LEU A 65 -2.95 -2.04 3.86
CA LEU A 65 -4.31 -2.05 3.32
C LEU A 65 -4.26 -2.11 1.80
N SER A 66 -4.80 -3.18 1.22
CA SER A 66 -4.84 -3.34 -0.23
C SER A 66 -5.98 -4.27 -0.66
N GLY A 67 -6.45 -4.12 -1.89
CA GLY A 67 -7.45 -5.01 -2.48
C GLY A 67 -6.84 -6.27 -3.12
N ARG A 68 -5.50 -6.37 -3.16
CA ARG A 68 -4.75 -7.44 -3.82
C ARG A 68 -3.43 -7.71 -3.11
N PRO A 69 -2.80 -8.88 -3.28
CA PRO A 69 -1.43 -9.09 -2.85
C PRO A 69 -0.48 -8.21 -3.69
N MET A 70 0.47 -7.56 -3.02
CA MET A 70 1.42 -6.66 -3.67
C MET A 70 2.84 -6.97 -3.24
N PHE A 71 3.80 -6.62 -4.09
CA PHE A 71 5.21 -6.69 -3.75
C PHE A 71 5.57 -5.58 -2.75
N THR A 72 5.90 -6.00 -1.53
CA THR A 72 6.17 -5.14 -0.37
C THR A 72 7.46 -5.51 0.34
N GLY A 73 8.43 -6.12 -0.37
CA GLY A 73 9.66 -6.65 0.24
C GLY A 73 10.40 -5.66 1.13
N LYS A 74 10.56 -4.42 0.68
CA LYS A 74 11.21 -3.35 1.46
C LYS A 74 10.45 -3.03 2.76
N LEU A 75 9.14 -2.99 2.74
CA LEU A 75 8.33 -2.73 3.94
C LEU A 75 8.43 -3.88 4.93
N ILE A 76 8.40 -5.12 4.44
CA ILE A 76 8.55 -6.33 5.26
C ILE A 76 9.91 -6.33 5.97
N ASN A 77 10.98 -6.01 5.26
CA ASN A 77 12.33 -5.98 5.84
C ASN A 77 12.52 -4.86 6.87
N GLN A 78 11.84 -3.75 6.71
CA GLN A 78 11.94 -2.61 7.60
C GLN A 78 11.05 -2.73 8.85
N ALA A 79 9.92 -3.41 8.75
CA ALA A 79 8.98 -3.58 9.86
C ALA A 79 9.47 -4.63 10.87
N ASP A 80 9.06 -4.50 12.13
CA ASP A 80 9.19 -5.55 13.13
C ASP A 80 8.04 -6.55 13.03
N ALA A 81 6.88 -6.11 12.51
CA ALA A 81 5.78 -6.96 12.10
C ALA A 81 5.06 -6.36 10.89
N PHE A 82 4.59 -7.23 9.99
CA PHE A 82 3.83 -6.85 8.82
C PHE A 82 2.49 -7.57 8.81
N VAL A 83 1.41 -6.81 8.70
CA VAL A 83 0.03 -7.31 8.74
C VAL A 83 -0.70 -6.94 7.47
N ALA A 84 -1.10 -7.93 6.68
CA ALA A 84 -1.99 -7.74 5.55
C ALA A 84 -3.42 -7.53 6.05
N GLY A 85 -3.86 -6.28 6.08
CA GLY A 85 -5.18 -5.89 6.62
C GLY A 85 -6.30 -5.92 5.59
N TRP A 86 -5.99 -6.10 4.32
CA TRP A 86 -6.94 -6.03 3.21
C TRP A 86 -7.75 -4.74 3.23
N LEU A 87 -9.06 -4.80 3.09
CA LEU A 87 -9.96 -3.65 3.04
C LEU A 87 -10.97 -3.73 4.20
N PRO A 88 -10.59 -3.36 5.42
CA PRO A 88 -11.46 -3.47 6.59
C PRO A 88 -12.63 -2.47 6.57
N GLY A 89 -12.62 -1.48 5.69
CA GLY A 89 -13.65 -0.46 5.61
C GLY A 89 -13.84 0.27 6.94
N THR A 90 -15.05 0.28 7.46
CA THR A 90 -15.39 0.90 8.76
C THR A 90 -15.07 0.00 9.96
N GLN A 91 -14.53 -1.20 9.77
CA GLN A 91 -14.30 -2.20 10.81
C GLN A 91 -12.92 -2.10 11.47
N GLY A 92 -12.38 -0.90 11.61
CA GLY A 92 -11.09 -0.66 12.28
C GLY A 92 -10.99 -1.24 13.69
N ARG A 93 -12.13 -1.41 14.38
CA ARG A 93 -12.18 -2.09 15.68
C ARG A 93 -11.70 -3.53 15.58
N GLY A 94 -12.08 -4.27 14.53
CA GLY A 94 -11.62 -5.65 14.34
C GLY A 94 -10.10 -5.74 14.20
N VAL A 95 -9.48 -4.75 13.56
CA VAL A 95 -8.02 -4.64 13.50
C VAL A 95 -7.43 -4.40 14.89
N ALA A 96 -8.01 -3.49 15.66
CA ALA A 96 -7.55 -3.23 17.04
C ALA A 96 -7.69 -4.47 17.94
N ASP A 97 -8.76 -5.25 17.79
CA ASP A 97 -9.01 -6.46 18.57
C ASP A 97 -7.93 -7.54 18.41
N VAL A 98 -7.21 -7.55 17.28
CA VAL A 98 -6.10 -8.48 17.05
C VAL A 98 -4.72 -7.86 17.31
N LEU A 99 -4.58 -6.53 17.29
CA LEU A 99 -3.28 -5.87 17.45
C LEU A 99 -3.03 -5.37 18.87
N VAL A 100 -4.08 -5.01 19.61
CA VAL A 100 -3.94 -4.29 20.87
C VAL A 100 -4.37 -5.18 22.04
N ALA A 101 -3.48 -5.32 23.01
CA ALA A 101 -3.80 -6.04 24.24
C ALA A 101 -4.83 -5.29 25.08
N GLY A 102 -5.80 -6.02 25.59
CA GLY A 102 -6.76 -5.54 26.59
C GLY A 102 -6.15 -5.42 27.99
N ALA A 103 -6.99 -5.15 28.99
CA ALA A 103 -6.58 -5.02 30.38
C ALA A 103 -5.94 -6.30 30.97
N ASN A 104 -6.22 -7.46 30.38
CA ASN A 104 -5.65 -8.76 30.75
C ASN A 104 -4.28 -9.02 30.11
N GLY A 105 -3.71 -8.06 29.39
CA GLY A 105 -2.42 -8.19 28.69
C GLY A 105 -2.47 -9.03 27.42
N LYS A 106 -3.64 -9.44 26.95
CA LYS A 106 -3.83 -10.25 25.76
C LYS A 106 -4.75 -9.54 24.76
N PRO A 107 -4.53 -9.69 23.45
CA PRO A 107 -5.47 -9.21 22.45
C PRO A 107 -6.82 -9.93 22.57
N ALA A 108 -7.89 -9.27 22.16
CA ALA A 108 -9.23 -9.82 22.23
C ALA A 108 -9.44 -11.01 21.28
N ARG A 109 -8.67 -11.03 20.20
CA ARG A 109 -8.70 -12.05 19.14
C ARG A 109 -7.28 -12.41 18.71
N ASP A 110 -7.12 -13.63 18.22
CA ASP A 110 -5.90 -14.06 17.53
C ASP A 110 -6.03 -13.86 16.01
N PHE A 111 -4.91 -13.92 15.32
CA PHE A 111 -4.86 -13.93 13.86
C PHE A 111 -5.30 -15.30 13.33
N THR A 112 -6.50 -15.39 12.77
CA THR A 112 -7.03 -16.61 12.17
C THR A 112 -7.02 -16.58 10.65
N GLY A 113 -6.80 -15.40 10.06
CA GLY A 113 -6.74 -15.20 8.63
C GLY A 113 -5.61 -15.98 7.98
N ARG A 114 -5.88 -16.48 6.77
CA ARG A 114 -4.89 -17.11 5.90
C ARG A 114 -4.95 -16.45 4.54
N LEU A 115 -3.80 -16.35 3.87
CA LEU A 115 -3.74 -15.75 2.55
C LEU A 115 -4.69 -16.47 1.58
N PRO A 116 -5.63 -15.75 0.94
CA PRO A 116 -6.50 -16.33 -0.09
C PRO A 116 -5.82 -16.46 -1.46
N PHE A 117 -4.62 -15.91 -1.60
CA PHE A 117 -3.78 -15.91 -2.80
C PHE A 117 -2.31 -16.05 -2.40
N ASP A 118 -1.46 -16.37 -3.35
CA ASP A 118 -0.02 -16.26 -3.18
C ASP A 118 0.39 -14.80 -2.98
N TRP A 119 1.27 -14.53 -2.01
CA TRP A 119 1.88 -13.21 -1.86
C TRP A 119 3.16 -13.15 -2.70
N PRO A 120 3.35 -12.14 -3.55
CA PRO A 120 4.42 -12.13 -4.55
C PRO A 120 5.83 -11.94 -3.94
N ALA A 121 6.81 -12.66 -4.47
CA ALA A 121 8.23 -12.47 -4.14
C ALA A 121 8.89 -11.35 -4.96
N ASP A 122 8.28 -10.93 -6.05
CA ASP A 122 8.62 -9.78 -6.88
C ASP A 122 7.35 -9.17 -7.50
N ALA A 123 7.48 -8.06 -8.22
CA ALA A 123 6.32 -7.32 -8.69
C ALA A 123 5.77 -7.79 -10.04
N ARG A 124 6.27 -8.86 -10.61
CA ARG A 124 5.77 -9.36 -11.91
C ARG A 124 4.35 -9.91 -11.79
N SER A 125 3.56 -9.71 -12.83
CA SER A 125 2.22 -10.29 -12.98
C SER A 125 2.19 -11.13 -14.26
N PRO A 126 1.67 -12.38 -14.21
CA PRO A 126 1.15 -13.09 -13.03
C PRO A 126 2.25 -13.46 -12.02
N ILE A 127 1.84 -13.78 -10.78
CA ILE A 127 2.77 -14.22 -9.73
C ILE A 127 3.41 -15.54 -10.18
N THR A 128 4.73 -15.56 -10.35
CA THR A 128 5.49 -16.75 -10.80
C THR A 128 6.19 -17.45 -9.66
N ALA A 129 6.44 -16.74 -8.55
CA ALA A 129 7.05 -17.29 -7.35
C ALA A 129 6.44 -16.61 -6.12
N PRO A 130 5.79 -17.34 -5.22
CA PRO A 130 5.24 -16.76 -4.01
C PRO A 130 6.37 -16.51 -2.98
N LEU A 131 6.30 -15.37 -2.30
CA LEU A 131 7.02 -15.13 -1.04
C LEU A 131 6.33 -15.90 0.09
N PHE A 132 5.00 -15.79 0.13
CA PHE A 132 4.15 -16.58 1.02
C PHE A 132 3.06 -17.26 0.18
N PRO A 133 2.91 -18.58 0.28
CA PRO A 133 1.92 -19.30 -0.52
C PRO A 133 0.50 -19.10 -0.02
N LEU A 134 -0.48 -19.41 -0.87
CA LEU A 134 -1.87 -19.60 -0.49
C LEU A 134 -1.99 -20.37 0.83
N GLY A 135 -2.83 -19.91 1.74
CA GLY A 135 -3.03 -20.51 3.06
C GLY A 135 -1.99 -20.13 4.11
N TYR A 136 -0.95 -19.37 3.74
CA TYR A 136 0.01 -18.87 4.73
C TYR A 136 -0.65 -17.88 5.70
N GLY A 137 -0.19 -17.91 6.95
CA GLY A 137 -0.56 -16.96 7.97
C GLY A 137 0.02 -17.35 9.31
N LEU A 138 0.42 -16.37 10.09
CA LEU A 138 0.92 -16.52 11.45
C LEU A 138 -0.21 -16.24 12.45
N ASP A 139 0.02 -16.65 13.68
CA ASP A 139 -0.81 -16.35 14.84
C ASP A 139 0.11 -16.15 16.05
N TYR A 140 -0.45 -15.83 17.21
CA TYR A 140 0.36 -15.56 18.40
C TYR A 140 1.08 -16.80 18.94
N THR A 141 0.70 -18.00 18.54
CA THR A 141 1.38 -19.24 18.92
C THR A 141 2.45 -19.66 17.94
N ARG A 142 2.33 -19.22 16.67
CA ARG A 142 3.26 -19.50 15.57
C ARG A 142 3.91 -18.20 15.11
N SER A 143 4.72 -17.64 15.96
CA SER A 143 5.56 -16.49 15.63
C SER A 143 6.93 -16.99 15.16
N GLY A 144 7.57 -16.23 14.30
CA GLY A 144 8.91 -16.54 13.83
C GLY A 144 9.59 -15.29 13.27
N LYS A 145 10.92 -15.26 13.34
CA LYS A 145 11.68 -14.20 12.70
C LYS A 145 11.83 -14.55 11.22
N LEU A 146 11.30 -13.71 10.36
CA LEU A 146 11.47 -13.83 8.92
C LEU A 146 12.92 -13.44 8.54
N PRO A 147 13.64 -14.23 7.73
CA PRO A 147 14.89 -13.78 7.13
C PRO A 147 14.62 -12.61 6.16
N PRO A 148 15.64 -11.81 5.83
CA PRO A 148 15.49 -10.75 4.85
C PRO A 148 14.93 -11.28 3.53
N VAL A 149 13.91 -10.61 3.01
CA VAL A 149 13.28 -10.97 1.74
C VAL A 149 13.81 -10.09 0.60
N ASN A 150 13.56 -10.52 -0.64
CA ASN A 150 13.95 -9.79 -1.83
C ASN A 150 13.30 -8.39 -1.87
N GLU A 151 14.11 -7.38 -2.21
CA GLU A 151 13.64 -5.99 -2.39
C GLU A 151 13.65 -5.53 -3.86
N ASP A 152 14.18 -6.36 -4.76
CA ASP A 152 14.16 -6.07 -6.21
C ASP A 152 12.79 -6.42 -6.79
N PRO A 153 12.04 -5.44 -7.30
CA PRO A 153 10.72 -5.65 -7.89
C PRO A 153 10.75 -6.44 -9.19
N ARG A 154 11.89 -6.52 -9.88
CA ARG A 154 12.09 -7.17 -11.19
C ARG A 154 11.18 -6.65 -12.30
N VAL A 155 10.74 -5.43 -12.17
CA VAL A 155 9.95 -4.68 -13.16
C VAL A 155 10.50 -3.27 -13.29
N ASP A 156 10.25 -2.63 -14.42
CA ASP A 156 10.57 -1.24 -14.60
C ASP A 156 9.60 -0.36 -13.80
N MET A 157 10.09 0.23 -12.72
CA MET A 157 9.31 1.10 -11.85
C MET A 157 8.97 2.46 -12.49
N SER A 158 9.68 2.85 -13.53
CA SER A 158 9.39 4.10 -14.25
C SER A 158 8.09 4.01 -15.06
N SER A 159 7.70 2.81 -15.45
CA SER A 159 6.47 2.52 -16.18
C SER A 159 5.20 2.51 -15.32
N LEU A 160 5.34 2.64 -14.01
CA LEU A 160 4.19 2.64 -13.07
C LEU A 160 3.36 3.93 -13.13
N THR A 161 3.84 4.94 -13.82
CA THR A 161 2.98 6.04 -14.24
C THR A 161 2.12 5.55 -15.42
N ILE A 162 1.27 4.55 -15.16
CA ILE A 162 0.24 4.27 -16.13
C ILE A 162 -0.57 5.54 -16.26
N ALA A 163 -0.70 5.93 -17.48
CA ALA A 163 -1.69 6.91 -17.88
C ALA A 163 -3.09 6.36 -17.61
N THR A 164 -3.45 6.15 -16.37
CA THR A 164 -4.84 6.01 -15.92
C THR A 164 -5.58 7.32 -16.15
N ASN A 165 -4.84 8.39 -16.32
CA ASN A 165 -5.36 9.64 -16.84
C ASN A 165 -5.04 9.70 -18.33
N TYR A 166 -6.04 9.65 -19.17
CA TYR A 166 -5.92 9.95 -20.60
C TYR A 166 -5.28 11.31 -20.86
N VAL A 167 -5.20 12.14 -19.84
CA VAL A 167 -4.56 13.46 -19.83
C VAL A 167 -3.54 13.52 -18.68
N VAL A 168 -2.26 13.44 -18.99
CA VAL A 168 -1.18 13.61 -18.02
C VAL A 168 -0.58 15.00 -18.16
N ARG A 169 -0.69 15.82 -17.11
CA ARG A 169 -0.23 17.21 -17.09
C ARG A 169 -0.74 18.03 -18.29
N GLY A 170 -2.01 17.86 -18.63
CA GLY A 170 -2.64 18.54 -19.75
C GLY A 170 -2.29 17.98 -21.13
N LYS A 171 -1.62 16.84 -21.20
CA LYS A 171 -1.27 16.14 -22.45
C LYS A 171 -1.91 14.77 -22.53
N VAL A 172 -2.44 14.43 -23.68
CA VAL A 172 -2.85 13.05 -23.97
C VAL A 172 -1.64 12.32 -24.55
N PRO A 173 -1.18 11.23 -23.91
CA PRO A 173 -0.04 10.48 -24.42
C PRO A 173 -0.41 9.78 -25.72
N ALA A 174 0.54 9.72 -26.68
CA ALA A 174 0.37 8.93 -27.88
C ALA A 174 0.19 7.45 -27.52
N PRO A 175 -0.65 6.68 -28.25
CA PRO A 175 -1.33 7.05 -29.51
C PRO A 175 -2.73 7.67 -29.34
N TRP A 176 -3.09 8.09 -28.12
CA TRP A 176 -4.44 8.53 -27.81
C TRP A 176 -4.72 9.95 -28.30
N ASN A 177 -5.94 10.17 -28.79
CA ASN A 177 -6.48 11.47 -29.11
C ASN A 177 -7.76 11.68 -28.31
N LEU A 178 -7.90 12.82 -27.67
CA LEU A 178 -9.15 13.16 -27.00
C LEU A 178 -10.08 13.82 -28.04
N GLN A 179 -11.23 13.21 -28.25
CA GLN A 179 -12.31 13.79 -29.05
C GLN A 179 -13.50 14.08 -28.14
N MET A 180 -14.04 15.25 -28.25
CA MET A 180 -15.24 15.63 -27.51
C MET A 180 -16.35 15.88 -28.52
N ASP A 181 -17.53 15.38 -28.21
CA ASP A 181 -18.73 15.54 -29.04
C ASP A 181 -19.37 16.89 -28.79
N GLY A 182 -20.09 17.36 -29.79
CA GLY A 182 -20.83 18.63 -29.73
C GLY A 182 -20.02 19.86 -30.12
N SER A 183 -20.20 20.94 -29.42
CA SER A 183 -19.63 22.25 -29.69
C SER A 183 -18.15 22.40 -29.32
N ILE A 184 -17.57 21.40 -28.69
CA ILE A 184 -16.17 21.40 -28.27
C ILE A 184 -15.38 20.51 -29.22
N SER A 185 -14.46 21.08 -29.98
CA SER A 185 -13.53 20.33 -30.79
C SER A 185 -12.19 20.15 -30.09
N ALA A 186 -11.76 18.89 -29.92
CA ALA A 186 -10.41 18.62 -29.52
C ALA A 186 -9.48 18.76 -30.74
N ARG A 187 -8.57 19.68 -30.71
CA ARG A 187 -7.42 19.69 -31.63
C ARG A 187 -6.35 18.73 -31.11
N ALA A 188 -5.46 18.33 -32.01
CA ALA A 188 -4.27 17.57 -31.61
C ALA A 188 -3.65 18.21 -30.36
N ILE A 189 -3.50 17.43 -29.30
CA ILE A 189 -3.12 17.98 -28.02
C ILE A 189 -1.63 18.18 -28.02
N ASP A 190 -1.23 19.43 -28.24
CA ASP A 190 0.16 19.89 -28.18
C ASP A 190 0.60 20.31 -26.76
N GLY A 191 -0.18 19.93 -25.77
CA GLY A 191 0.06 20.25 -24.36
C GLY A 191 -0.67 21.48 -23.86
N ARG A 192 -1.62 22.03 -24.61
CA ARG A 192 -2.47 23.13 -24.17
C ARG A 192 -3.79 22.62 -23.60
N CYS A 193 -4.31 23.34 -22.64
CA CYS A 193 -5.65 23.09 -22.10
C CYS A 193 -6.70 23.28 -23.21
N PHE A 194 -7.81 22.55 -23.08
CA PHE A 194 -8.99 22.75 -23.89
C PHE A 194 -9.45 24.20 -23.78
N SER A 195 -9.59 24.89 -24.88
CA SER A 195 -10.42 26.08 -24.98
C SER A 195 -11.65 25.71 -25.78
N PRO A 196 -12.87 26.00 -25.31
CA PRO A 196 -14.05 25.88 -26.14
C PRO A 196 -13.91 26.81 -27.33
N PRO A 197 -14.49 26.50 -28.48
CA PRO A 197 -14.53 27.43 -29.60
C PRO A 197 -15.21 28.70 -29.13
N ASP A 198 -14.63 29.84 -29.49
CA ASP A 198 -15.25 31.14 -29.25
C ASP A 198 -16.65 31.10 -29.86
N SER A 199 -17.64 31.37 -29.02
CA SER A 199 -19.06 31.47 -29.37
C SER A 199 -19.38 32.74 -30.15
#